data_ce44902506c289ad31520d72107cd22f
#
_entry.id   ce44902506c289ad31520d72107cd22f
#
_cell.length_a   1.000
_cell.length_b   1.000
_cell.length_c   1.000
_cell.angle_alpha   90.00
_cell.angle_beta   90.00
_cell.angle_gamma   90.00
#
_symmetry.space_group_name_H-M   'P 1'
#
loop_
_entity.id
_entity.type
_entity.pdbx_description
1 polymer ?
#
loop_
_entity_poly.entity_id
_entity_poly.type
_entity_poly.pdbx_seq_one_letter_code
_entity_poly.pdbx_strand_id
1 'polypeptide(L)'
;MERSVMKGKWWINRYWKKQKGFWLIAFSKYMKESPMKALVCVKQVVDHNVRIRIKQDHSDVDISDSKLSINPFDEIAVEEAVRLKERGLISEVVVVSIGNTGVGDVLRTALAAGADRAIHILTKNSLTPLIVAKTITAITRNEKPDIILLGKQAIDDDCNQVGQMLAALLDLPQATNVSEITISDNSLTAVREVDGGLETLNLSLPAVLTTDLRLNTPRNISLPNVIKAKKKPVKEIDFDSLGINPSSRLTIIKVDEPARRKAGII
;
A
#
# COMPACT_ATOMS: atom_id res chain seq x y z
N MET A 1 14.24 64.55 33.68
CA MET A 1 12.92 63.83 33.57
C MET A 1 12.95 62.75 32.51
N GLU A 2 14.07 62.00 32.34
CA GLU A 2 14.29 61.04 31.22
C GLU A 2 14.77 59.64 31.63
N ARG A 3 14.67 59.22 32.88
CA ARG A 3 15.11 57.91 33.32
C ARG A 3 13.99 56.87 33.65
N SER A 4 12.72 57.26 33.49
CA SER A 4 11.58 56.39 33.87
C SER A 4 10.98 55.56 32.69
N VAL A 5 11.23 55.95 31.42
CA VAL A 5 10.54 55.32 30.28
C VAL A 5 11.29 54.11 29.73
N MET A 6 12.57 53.94 30.03
CA MET A 6 13.36 52.79 29.50
C MET A 6 13.20 51.49 30.28
N LYS A 7 12.76 51.52 31.55
CA LYS A 7 12.56 50.26 32.31
C LYS A 7 11.31 49.49 31.92
N GLY A 8 10.27 50.18 31.42
CA GLY A 8 9.01 49.54 31.02
C GLY A 8 9.13 48.68 29.74
N LYS A 9 9.94 49.14 28.75
CA LYS A 9 10.12 48.40 27.50
C LYS A 9 10.91 47.08 27.67
N TRP A 10 11.79 46.99 28.65
CA TRP A 10 12.59 45.82 28.91
C TRP A 10 11.79 44.67 29.51
N TRP A 11 10.83 44.97 30.42
CA TRP A 11 9.94 44.01 31.01
C TRP A 11 8.88 43.48 30.04
N ILE A 12 8.34 44.31 29.19
CA ILE A 12 7.35 43.94 28.17
C ILE A 12 7.99 43.00 27.15
N ASN A 13 9.21 43.27 26.67
CA ASN A 13 9.90 42.39 25.70
C ASN A 13 10.30 41.04 26.29
N ARG A 14 10.60 40.99 27.62
CA ARG A 14 10.95 39.71 28.29
C ARG A 14 9.70 38.87 28.56
N TYR A 15 8.58 39.52 28.85
CA TYR A 15 7.28 38.87 29.06
C TYR A 15 6.74 38.27 27.74
N TRP A 16 6.82 39.02 26.65
CA TRP A 16 6.40 38.58 25.32
C TRP A 16 7.30 37.47 24.74
N LYS A 17 8.60 37.50 24.97
CA LYS A 17 9.50 36.41 24.58
C LYS A 17 9.22 35.11 25.35
N LYS A 18 8.89 35.22 26.64
CA LYS A 18 8.55 34.06 27.47
C LYS A 18 7.20 33.47 27.09
N GLN A 19 6.22 34.32 26.77
CA GLN A 19 4.92 33.86 26.28
C GLN A 19 5.01 33.24 24.86
N LYS A 20 5.75 33.85 23.93
CA LYS A 20 5.95 33.25 22.59
C LYS A 20 6.62 31.88 22.65
N GLY A 21 7.61 31.71 23.53
CA GLY A 21 8.25 30.41 23.74
C GLY A 21 7.28 29.37 24.32
N PHE A 22 6.43 29.78 25.27
CA PHE A 22 5.42 28.89 25.89
C PHE A 22 4.29 28.54 24.91
N TRP A 23 3.84 29.53 24.10
CA TRP A 23 2.83 29.29 23.07
C TRP A 23 3.38 28.49 21.90
N LEU A 24 4.65 28.66 21.48
CA LEU A 24 5.29 27.82 20.46
C LEU A 24 5.49 26.38 20.93
N ILE A 25 5.87 26.17 22.20
CA ILE A 25 5.97 24.83 22.80
C ILE A 25 4.58 24.22 23.03
N ALA A 26 3.60 25.00 23.47
CA ALA A 26 2.22 24.55 23.60
C ALA A 26 1.58 24.28 22.23
N PHE A 27 1.83 25.13 21.24
CA PHE A 27 1.35 24.93 19.86
C PHE A 27 2.00 23.70 19.20
N SER A 28 3.31 23.50 19.39
CA SER A 28 4.00 22.26 18.96
C SER A 28 3.47 21.00 19.66
N LYS A 29 3.04 21.14 20.93
CA LYS A 29 2.47 20.01 21.70
C LYS A 29 0.99 19.78 21.40
N TYR A 30 0.29 20.77 20.84
CA TYR A 30 -1.12 20.69 20.41
C TYR A 30 -1.29 20.43 18.92
N MET A 31 -0.27 20.66 18.09
CA MET A 31 -0.16 20.11 16.74
C MET A 31 0.26 18.63 16.86
N LYS A 32 -0.54 17.83 17.53
CA LYS A 32 -0.52 16.39 17.32
C LYS A 32 -0.98 16.20 15.88
N GLU A 33 -0.02 16.08 14.98
CA GLU A 33 -0.29 15.65 13.62
C GLU A 33 -1.25 14.49 13.71
N SER A 34 -2.34 14.55 12.94
CA SER A 34 -3.29 13.44 12.86
C SER A 34 -2.46 12.20 12.54
N PRO A 35 -2.55 11.14 13.36
CA PRO A 35 -1.63 10.02 13.20
C PRO A 35 -1.77 9.43 11.79
N MET A 36 -0.66 9.30 11.07
CA MET A 36 -0.63 8.84 9.68
C MET A 36 -1.30 7.48 9.50
N LYS A 37 -1.96 7.31 8.37
CA LYS A 37 -2.65 6.09 7.96
C LYS A 37 -2.02 5.50 6.70
N ALA A 38 -1.78 4.18 6.68
CA ALA A 38 -1.42 3.45 5.48
C ALA A 38 -2.60 2.66 4.91
N LEU A 39 -2.77 2.73 3.60
CA LEU A 39 -3.61 1.83 2.82
C LEU A 39 -2.70 0.86 2.05
N VAL A 40 -2.88 -0.44 2.26
CA VAL A 40 -2.08 -1.47 1.59
C VAL A 40 -2.99 -2.28 0.67
N CYS A 41 -2.65 -2.31 -0.63
CA CYS A 41 -3.37 -3.13 -1.59
C CYS A 41 -2.75 -4.51 -1.65
N VAL A 42 -3.59 -5.56 -1.59
CA VAL A 42 -3.14 -6.95 -1.68
C VAL A 42 -3.96 -7.71 -2.72
N LYS A 43 -3.30 -8.56 -3.50
CA LYS A 43 -3.92 -9.41 -4.51
C LYS A 43 -3.79 -10.87 -4.13
N GLN A 44 -4.86 -11.64 -4.35
CA GLN A 44 -4.81 -13.09 -4.31
C GLN A 44 -4.28 -13.61 -5.65
N VAL A 45 -3.28 -14.47 -5.59
CA VAL A 45 -2.63 -15.08 -6.76
C VAL A 45 -2.45 -16.58 -6.54
N VAL A 46 -2.16 -17.33 -7.58
CA VAL A 46 -1.72 -18.73 -7.45
C VAL A 46 -0.37 -18.74 -6.74
N ASP A 47 -0.21 -19.63 -5.75
CA ASP A 47 1.05 -19.79 -5.01
C ASP A 47 2.20 -20.10 -6.00
N HIS A 48 3.29 -19.36 -5.89
CA HIS A 48 4.45 -19.46 -6.80
C HIS A 48 5.12 -20.85 -6.85
N ASN A 49 4.83 -21.72 -5.87
CA ASN A 49 5.31 -23.10 -5.87
C ASN A 49 4.40 -24.06 -6.66
N VAL A 50 3.23 -23.61 -7.09
CA VAL A 50 2.28 -24.45 -7.84
C VAL A 50 2.59 -24.39 -9.32
N ARG A 51 2.67 -25.57 -9.95
CA ARG A 51 2.77 -25.65 -11.40
C ARG A 51 1.44 -25.33 -12.05
N ILE A 52 1.38 -24.23 -12.79
CA ILE A 52 0.22 -23.79 -13.55
C ILE A 52 -0.07 -24.75 -14.71
N ARG A 53 -1.35 -25.05 -14.93
CA ARG A 53 -1.85 -25.81 -16.08
C ARG A 53 -2.76 -24.91 -16.92
N ILE A 54 -2.88 -25.21 -18.18
CA ILE A 54 -3.80 -24.54 -19.10
C ILE A 54 -5.07 -25.38 -19.20
N LYS A 55 -6.24 -24.73 -19.27
CA LYS A 55 -7.50 -25.40 -19.53
C LYS A 55 -7.47 -26.11 -20.89
N GLN A 56 -8.20 -27.21 -21.01
CA GLN A 56 -8.22 -28.00 -22.25
C GLN A 56 -8.71 -27.23 -23.48
N ASP A 57 -9.57 -26.23 -23.26
CA ASP A 57 -10.12 -25.36 -24.30
C ASP A 57 -9.22 -24.16 -24.62
N HIS A 58 -8.05 -24.05 -23.98
CA HIS A 58 -7.11 -22.92 -24.10
C HIS A 58 -7.72 -21.53 -23.77
N SER A 59 -8.83 -21.48 -23.08
CA SER A 59 -9.50 -20.22 -22.72
C SER A 59 -8.80 -19.47 -21.59
N ASP A 60 -8.12 -20.19 -20.68
CA ASP A 60 -7.50 -19.62 -19.48
C ASP A 60 -6.56 -20.63 -18.81
N VAL A 61 -5.92 -20.24 -17.74
CA VAL A 61 -5.21 -21.13 -16.82
C VAL A 61 -6.19 -21.88 -15.93
N ASP A 62 -5.89 -23.14 -15.59
CA ASP A 62 -6.66 -23.94 -14.67
C ASP A 62 -6.13 -23.76 -13.24
N ILE A 63 -6.90 -23.04 -12.44
CA ILE A 63 -6.59 -22.76 -11.04
C ILE A 63 -7.52 -23.48 -10.06
N SER A 64 -8.40 -24.36 -10.53
CA SER A 64 -9.47 -24.99 -9.73
C SER A 64 -8.96 -25.71 -8.48
N ASP A 65 -7.84 -26.43 -8.61
CA ASP A 65 -7.19 -27.17 -7.53
C ASP A 65 -5.90 -26.51 -7.03
N SER A 66 -5.67 -25.24 -7.41
CA SER A 66 -4.43 -24.55 -7.08
C SER A 66 -4.52 -23.89 -5.71
N LYS A 67 -3.46 -24.02 -4.91
CA LYS A 67 -3.31 -23.23 -3.70
C LYS A 67 -3.19 -21.76 -4.06
N LEU A 68 -4.02 -20.91 -3.46
CA LEU A 68 -3.98 -19.47 -3.59
C LEU A 68 -3.28 -18.85 -2.39
N SER A 69 -2.54 -17.77 -2.61
CA SER A 69 -1.81 -17.05 -1.59
C SER A 69 -1.84 -15.54 -1.86
N ILE A 70 -1.37 -14.76 -0.90
CA ILE A 70 -1.10 -13.34 -1.12
C ILE A 70 0.06 -13.19 -2.12
N ASN A 71 -0.02 -12.20 -3.01
CA ASN A 71 1.07 -11.88 -3.92
C ASN A 71 2.35 -11.54 -3.13
N PRO A 72 3.52 -12.14 -3.45
CA PRO A 72 4.77 -11.94 -2.70
C PRO A 72 5.19 -10.47 -2.58
N PHE A 73 5.00 -9.67 -3.63
CA PHE A 73 5.32 -8.24 -3.57
C PHE A 73 4.37 -7.47 -2.63
N ASP A 74 3.12 -7.91 -2.50
CA ASP A 74 2.16 -7.30 -1.59
C ASP A 74 2.42 -7.70 -0.13
N GLU A 75 2.97 -8.90 0.12
CA GLU A 75 3.46 -9.28 1.45
C GLU A 75 4.55 -8.32 1.95
N ILE A 76 5.47 -7.90 1.06
CA ILE A 76 6.48 -6.88 1.36
C ILE A 76 5.82 -5.55 1.74
N ALA A 77 4.78 -5.15 0.99
CA ALA A 77 4.04 -3.91 1.27
C ALA A 77 3.34 -3.97 2.64
N VAL A 78 2.70 -5.09 2.98
CA VAL A 78 2.07 -5.31 4.30
C VAL A 78 3.10 -5.26 5.41
N GLU A 79 4.23 -5.98 5.25
CA GLU A 79 5.31 -6.00 6.24
C GLU A 79 5.85 -4.60 6.49
N GLU A 80 6.09 -3.80 5.43
CA GLU A 80 6.60 -2.45 5.60
C GLU A 80 5.61 -1.54 6.33
N ALA A 81 4.33 -1.59 5.98
CA ALA A 81 3.30 -0.83 6.69
C ALA A 81 3.26 -1.18 8.18
N VAL A 82 3.35 -2.47 8.50
CA VAL A 82 3.37 -2.93 9.90
C VAL A 82 4.63 -2.48 10.63
N ARG A 83 5.81 -2.53 9.98
CA ARG A 83 7.07 -2.01 10.56
C ARG A 83 7.03 -0.50 10.79
N LEU A 84 6.45 0.26 9.87
CA LEU A 84 6.24 1.71 10.04
C LEU A 84 5.33 1.99 11.24
N LYS A 85 4.29 1.18 11.44
CA LYS A 85 3.42 1.26 12.60
C LYS A 85 4.14 0.92 13.90
N GLU A 86 4.92 -0.15 13.94
CA GLU A 86 5.70 -0.57 15.11
C GLU A 86 6.75 0.49 15.51
N ARG A 87 7.27 1.25 14.53
CA ARG A 87 8.13 2.41 14.76
C ARG A 87 7.37 3.66 15.23
N GLY A 88 6.03 3.61 15.30
CA GLY A 88 5.20 4.74 15.73
C GLY A 88 4.99 5.84 14.68
N LEU A 89 5.40 5.60 13.43
CA LEU A 89 5.26 6.53 12.31
C LEU A 89 3.84 6.49 11.71
N ILE A 90 3.18 5.33 11.77
CA ILE A 90 1.82 5.09 11.31
C ILE A 90 0.97 4.61 12.49
N SER A 91 -0.26 5.06 12.59
CA SER A 91 -1.21 4.65 13.63
C SER A 91 -2.16 3.55 13.18
N GLU A 92 -2.52 3.55 11.91
CA GLU A 92 -3.48 2.60 11.33
C GLU A 92 -2.99 2.03 10.00
N VAL A 93 -3.04 0.71 9.89
CA VAL A 93 -2.78 -0.04 8.65
C VAL A 93 -4.08 -0.67 8.17
N VAL A 94 -4.58 -0.21 7.03
CA VAL A 94 -5.78 -0.71 6.37
C VAL A 94 -5.36 -1.51 5.15
N VAL A 95 -5.82 -2.76 5.04
CA VAL A 95 -5.57 -3.57 3.84
C VAL A 95 -6.81 -3.62 2.97
N VAL A 96 -6.63 -3.57 1.65
CA VAL A 96 -7.73 -3.68 0.67
C VAL A 96 -7.42 -4.74 -0.36
N SER A 97 -8.42 -5.54 -0.71
CA SER A 97 -8.34 -6.50 -1.82
C SER A 97 -9.64 -6.52 -2.60
N ILE A 98 -9.55 -6.87 -3.88
CA ILE A 98 -10.66 -6.90 -4.83
C ILE A 98 -10.76 -8.32 -5.39
N GLY A 99 -11.94 -8.91 -5.37
CA GLY A 99 -12.17 -10.22 -5.95
C GLY A 99 -13.35 -10.96 -5.35
N ASN A 100 -13.41 -12.26 -5.61
CA ASN A 100 -14.48 -13.13 -5.10
C ASN A 100 -14.32 -13.41 -3.59
N THR A 101 -15.18 -14.23 -3.04
CA THR A 101 -15.19 -14.58 -1.60
C THR A 101 -13.87 -15.20 -1.11
N GLY A 102 -13.11 -15.90 -1.98
CA GLY A 102 -11.81 -16.49 -1.65
C GLY A 102 -10.74 -15.48 -1.26
N VAL A 103 -10.87 -14.23 -1.69
CA VAL A 103 -9.96 -13.13 -1.30
C VAL A 103 -9.95 -12.87 0.22
N GLY A 104 -10.98 -13.30 0.94
CA GLY A 104 -11.03 -13.23 2.40
C GLY A 104 -9.82 -13.86 3.09
N ASP A 105 -9.23 -14.91 2.54
CA ASP A 105 -8.08 -15.62 3.12
C ASP A 105 -6.81 -14.76 3.07
N VAL A 106 -6.54 -14.06 1.97
CA VAL A 106 -5.38 -13.17 1.87
C VAL A 106 -5.54 -11.93 2.76
N LEU A 107 -6.76 -11.41 2.90
CA LEU A 107 -7.06 -10.35 3.86
C LEU A 107 -6.81 -10.82 5.30
N ARG A 108 -7.22 -12.05 5.65
CA ARG A 108 -6.94 -12.62 6.98
C ARG A 108 -5.44 -12.84 7.22
N THR A 109 -4.70 -13.19 6.19
CA THR A 109 -3.22 -13.30 6.25
C THR A 109 -2.59 -11.93 6.55
N ALA A 110 -2.97 -10.88 5.84
CA ALA A 110 -2.48 -9.53 6.09
C ALA A 110 -2.88 -9.00 7.48
N LEU A 111 -4.09 -9.30 7.95
CA LEU A 111 -4.53 -8.99 9.32
C LEU A 111 -3.73 -9.73 10.38
N ALA A 112 -3.30 -10.99 10.10
CA ALA A 112 -2.46 -11.77 11.00
C ALA A 112 -1.01 -11.28 11.02
N ALA A 113 -0.52 -10.73 9.92
CA ALA A 113 0.79 -10.05 9.84
C ALA A 113 0.84 -8.77 10.69
N GLY A 114 -0.31 -8.11 10.94
CA GLY A 114 -0.34 -6.94 11.83
C GLY A 114 -1.28 -5.82 11.41
N ALA A 115 -1.88 -5.86 10.22
CA ALA A 115 -2.86 -4.86 9.79
C ALA A 115 -4.04 -4.76 10.77
N ASP A 116 -4.67 -3.59 10.88
CA ASP A 116 -5.73 -3.32 11.86
C ASP A 116 -7.09 -3.75 11.40
N ARG A 117 -7.45 -3.43 10.17
CA ARG A 117 -8.72 -3.78 9.53
C ARG A 117 -8.53 -4.00 8.04
N ALA A 118 -9.54 -4.60 7.44
CA ALA A 118 -9.52 -4.91 6.03
C ALA A 118 -10.76 -4.38 5.30
N ILE A 119 -10.61 -4.15 4.00
CA ILE A 119 -11.69 -3.82 3.08
C ILE A 119 -11.68 -4.88 1.97
N HIS A 120 -12.79 -5.55 1.78
CA HIS A 120 -13.00 -6.52 0.71
C HIS A 120 -13.95 -5.91 -0.31
N ILE A 121 -13.47 -5.68 -1.53
CA ILE A 121 -14.32 -5.28 -2.65
C ILE A 121 -14.78 -6.54 -3.36
N LEU A 122 -16.03 -6.92 -3.13
CA LEU A 122 -16.59 -8.16 -3.65
C LEU A 122 -16.96 -8.00 -5.12
N THR A 123 -16.39 -8.84 -5.97
CA THR A 123 -16.74 -8.96 -7.39
C THR A 123 -16.41 -10.35 -7.92
N LYS A 124 -17.15 -10.79 -8.93
CA LYS A 124 -16.84 -11.99 -9.72
C LYS A 124 -16.16 -11.68 -11.05
N ASN A 125 -16.08 -10.39 -11.40
CA ASN A 125 -15.50 -9.94 -12.65
C ASN A 125 -13.98 -10.04 -12.62
N SER A 126 -13.38 -10.47 -13.72
CA SER A 126 -11.94 -10.28 -13.96
C SER A 126 -11.69 -8.82 -14.31
N LEU A 127 -10.85 -8.16 -13.53
CA LEU A 127 -10.63 -6.72 -13.65
C LEU A 127 -9.26 -6.44 -14.28
N THR A 128 -9.23 -5.52 -15.24
CA THR A 128 -7.97 -5.01 -15.79
C THR A 128 -7.28 -4.05 -14.81
N PRO A 129 -5.96 -3.83 -14.94
CA PRO A 129 -5.21 -2.91 -14.05
C PRO A 129 -5.84 -1.53 -13.90
N LEU A 130 -6.36 -0.95 -14.98
CA LEU A 130 -7.03 0.36 -14.95
C LEU A 130 -8.32 0.34 -14.10
N ILE A 131 -9.11 -0.73 -14.20
CA ILE A 131 -10.35 -0.85 -13.42
C ILE A 131 -10.00 -1.04 -11.93
N VAL A 132 -8.98 -1.85 -11.63
CA VAL A 132 -8.43 -2.01 -10.28
C VAL A 132 -7.98 -0.65 -9.73
N ALA A 133 -7.18 0.11 -10.49
CA ALA A 133 -6.71 1.43 -10.08
C ALA A 133 -7.88 2.41 -9.81
N LYS A 134 -8.93 2.43 -10.64
CA LYS A 134 -10.15 3.23 -10.41
C LYS A 134 -10.88 2.80 -9.14
N THR A 135 -10.96 1.51 -8.88
CA THR A 135 -11.60 0.96 -7.67
C THR A 135 -10.85 1.39 -6.43
N ILE A 136 -9.51 1.24 -6.42
CA ILE A 136 -8.68 1.67 -5.31
C ILE A 136 -8.76 3.20 -5.14
N THR A 137 -8.85 3.98 -6.23
CA THR A 137 -9.07 5.43 -6.17
C THR A 137 -10.33 5.79 -5.39
N ALA A 138 -11.44 5.10 -5.62
CA ALA A 138 -12.69 5.33 -4.89
C ALA A 138 -12.54 5.03 -3.39
N ILE A 139 -11.83 3.95 -3.04
CA ILE A 139 -11.55 3.61 -1.64
C ILE A 139 -10.61 4.63 -1.01
N THR A 140 -9.56 5.04 -1.70
CA THR A 140 -8.58 6.03 -1.22
C THR A 140 -9.23 7.37 -0.88
N ARG A 141 -10.18 7.84 -1.71
CA ARG A 141 -10.94 9.08 -1.45
C ARG A 141 -11.76 9.03 -0.17
N ASN A 142 -12.28 7.85 0.19
CA ASN A 142 -13.04 7.65 1.42
C ASN A 142 -12.12 7.46 2.64
N GLU A 143 -11.04 6.70 2.48
CA GLU A 143 -10.12 6.35 3.57
C GLU A 143 -9.12 7.47 3.89
N LYS A 144 -8.74 8.28 2.90
CA LYS A 144 -7.78 9.39 3.01
C LYS A 144 -6.47 8.96 3.69
N PRO A 145 -5.77 7.95 3.16
CA PRO A 145 -4.49 7.53 3.70
C PRO A 145 -3.39 8.55 3.37
N ASP A 146 -2.37 8.61 4.20
CA ASP A 146 -1.16 9.40 3.96
C ASP A 146 -0.16 8.64 3.09
N ILE A 147 -0.17 7.30 3.16
CA ILE A 147 0.70 6.43 2.38
C ILE A 147 -0.14 5.30 1.78
N ILE A 148 0.05 5.08 0.48
CA ILE A 148 -0.54 3.94 -0.23
C ILE A 148 0.59 3.03 -0.66
N LEU A 149 0.55 1.78 -0.20
CA LEU A 149 1.55 0.75 -0.49
C LEU A 149 0.93 -0.38 -1.29
N LEU A 150 1.63 -0.86 -2.29
CA LEU A 150 1.26 -2.05 -3.06
C LEU A 150 2.52 -2.70 -3.62
N GLY A 151 2.47 -3.98 -3.96
CA GLY A 151 3.53 -4.64 -4.68
C GLY A 151 3.78 -3.98 -6.04
N LYS A 152 5.02 -3.98 -6.52
CA LYS A 152 5.32 -3.41 -7.84
C LYS A 152 4.54 -4.08 -8.96
N GLN A 153 4.28 -5.38 -8.82
CA GLN A 153 3.55 -6.19 -9.78
C GLN A 153 2.90 -7.39 -9.09
N ALA A 154 1.96 -8.04 -9.74
CA ALA A 154 1.41 -9.32 -9.34
C ALA A 154 2.03 -10.45 -10.18
N ILE A 155 2.37 -11.58 -9.55
CA ILE A 155 3.09 -12.68 -10.22
C ILE A 155 2.25 -13.46 -11.23
N ASP A 156 0.95 -13.22 -11.28
CA ASP A 156 0.01 -13.86 -12.21
C ASP A 156 -0.08 -13.15 -13.56
N ASP A 157 0.09 -11.82 -13.60
CA ASP A 157 -0.04 -11.04 -14.83
C ASP A 157 1.18 -10.18 -15.18
N ASP A 158 2.08 -9.96 -14.22
CA ASP A 158 3.31 -9.16 -14.35
C ASP A 158 3.12 -7.77 -14.97
N CYS A 159 1.91 -7.22 -14.93
CA CYS A 159 1.57 -5.98 -15.62
C CYS A 159 2.33 -4.75 -15.10
N ASN A 160 2.63 -4.67 -13.80
CA ASN A 160 3.31 -3.53 -13.15
C ASN A 160 2.68 -2.16 -13.51
N GLN A 161 1.35 -2.04 -13.45
CA GLN A 161 0.62 -0.85 -13.93
C GLN A 161 -0.25 -0.19 -12.86
N VAL A 162 -0.76 -0.96 -11.89
CA VAL A 162 -1.81 -0.47 -10.96
C VAL A 162 -1.32 0.72 -10.14
N GLY A 163 -0.10 0.66 -9.59
CA GLY A 163 0.44 1.73 -8.75
C GLY A 163 0.58 3.06 -9.48
N GLN A 164 1.14 3.03 -10.68
CA GLN A 164 1.34 4.20 -11.52
C GLN A 164 0.00 4.81 -11.98
N MET A 165 -0.95 3.96 -12.39
CA MET A 165 -2.30 4.41 -12.74
C MET A 165 -3.04 5.01 -11.55
N LEU A 166 -2.89 4.42 -10.37
CA LEU A 166 -3.49 4.91 -9.13
C LEU A 166 -2.94 6.30 -8.77
N ALA A 167 -1.62 6.46 -8.81
CA ALA A 167 -0.97 7.75 -8.54
C ALA A 167 -1.45 8.84 -9.50
N ALA A 168 -1.54 8.53 -10.80
CA ALA A 168 -2.05 9.45 -11.81
C ALA A 168 -3.53 9.80 -11.60
N LEU A 169 -4.40 8.84 -11.24
CA LEU A 169 -5.83 9.07 -10.99
C LEU A 169 -6.09 9.91 -9.72
N LEU A 170 -5.16 9.89 -8.78
CA LEU A 170 -5.22 10.64 -7.52
C LEU A 170 -4.45 11.96 -7.56
N ASP A 171 -3.66 12.19 -8.62
CA ASP A 171 -2.70 13.32 -8.73
C ASP A 171 -1.74 13.35 -7.55
N LEU A 172 -1.19 12.17 -7.18
CA LEU A 172 -0.26 12.00 -6.07
C LEU A 172 1.15 11.69 -6.55
N PRO A 173 2.17 12.16 -5.80
CA PRO A 173 3.55 11.74 -6.02
C PRO A 173 3.69 10.22 -5.85
N GLN A 174 4.64 9.65 -6.60
CA GLN A 174 4.85 8.20 -6.59
C GLN A 174 6.33 7.82 -6.61
N ALA A 175 6.65 6.68 -6.00
CA ALA A 175 7.91 5.97 -6.21
C ALA A 175 7.62 4.50 -6.52
N THR A 176 8.25 3.98 -7.56
CA THR A 176 8.08 2.58 -8.02
C THR A 176 9.33 1.76 -7.74
N ASN A 177 9.18 0.44 -7.55
CA ASN A 177 10.30 -0.49 -7.30
C ASN A 177 11.13 -0.10 -6.06
N VAL A 178 10.44 0.30 -4.99
CA VAL A 178 11.06 0.85 -3.79
C VAL A 178 11.76 -0.25 -3.00
N SER A 179 13.02 -0.02 -2.67
CA SER A 179 13.88 -0.92 -1.86
C SER A 179 14.22 -0.36 -0.47
N GLU A 180 13.95 0.95 -0.23
CA GLU A 180 14.10 1.56 1.11
C GLU A 180 13.11 2.71 1.29
N ILE A 181 12.57 2.84 2.51
CA ILE A 181 11.64 3.91 2.89
C ILE A 181 12.10 4.54 4.21
N THR A 182 12.25 5.85 4.19
CA THR A 182 12.47 6.66 5.38
C THR A 182 11.42 7.77 5.44
N ILE A 183 10.77 7.92 6.60
CA ILE A 183 9.78 8.98 6.84
C ILE A 183 10.35 9.90 7.91
N SER A 184 10.37 11.20 7.63
CA SER A 184 10.73 12.23 8.61
C SER A 184 9.80 13.43 8.43
N ASP A 185 9.22 13.89 9.53
CA ASP A 185 8.24 14.97 9.58
C ASP A 185 7.09 14.71 8.57
N ASN A 186 6.94 15.56 7.56
CA ASN A 186 5.87 15.47 6.56
C ASN A 186 6.40 15.05 5.17
N SER A 187 7.57 14.42 5.12
CA SER A 187 8.23 13.98 3.88
C SER A 187 8.60 12.51 3.94
N LEU A 188 8.63 11.89 2.76
CA LEU A 188 9.01 10.52 2.58
C LEU A 188 10.18 10.46 1.60
N THR A 189 11.29 9.85 2.03
CA THR A 189 12.41 9.52 1.17
C THR A 189 12.31 8.05 0.77
N ALA A 190 12.29 7.77 -0.52
CA ALA A 190 12.27 6.43 -1.10
C ALA A 190 13.52 6.19 -1.93
N VAL A 191 14.21 5.07 -1.69
CA VAL A 191 15.25 4.57 -2.60
C VAL A 191 14.59 3.52 -3.49
N ARG A 192 14.79 3.64 -4.79
CA ARG A 192 14.22 2.73 -5.79
C ARG A 192 15.27 2.20 -6.73
N GLU A 193 15.01 1.07 -7.32
CA GLU A 193 15.87 0.46 -8.31
C GLU A 193 15.48 0.89 -9.72
N VAL A 194 16.47 1.27 -10.49
CA VAL A 194 16.39 1.64 -11.91
C VAL A 194 17.51 0.94 -12.67
N ASP A 195 17.42 0.89 -14.00
CA ASP A 195 18.40 0.17 -14.84
C ASP A 195 19.86 0.63 -14.62
N GLY A 196 20.06 1.89 -14.29
CA GLY A 196 21.38 2.49 -14.00
C GLY A 196 21.87 2.34 -12.55
N GLY A 197 21.10 1.76 -11.64
CA GLY A 197 21.45 1.63 -10.22
C GLY A 197 20.33 2.02 -9.27
N LEU A 198 20.65 2.82 -8.25
CA LEU A 198 19.68 3.28 -7.25
C LEU A 198 19.37 4.76 -7.43
N GLU A 199 18.12 5.12 -7.31
CA GLU A 199 17.64 6.49 -7.33
C GLU A 199 16.95 6.82 -6.00
N THR A 200 17.28 7.99 -5.41
CA THR A 200 16.64 8.47 -4.19
C THR A 200 15.66 9.58 -4.53
N LEU A 201 14.41 9.41 -4.14
CA LEU A 201 13.31 10.36 -4.35
C LEU A 201 12.83 10.92 -3.02
N ASN A 202 12.59 12.23 -2.97
CA ASN A 202 11.88 12.87 -1.87
C ASN A 202 10.46 13.21 -2.30
N LEU A 203 9.49 12.69 -1.57
CA LEU A 203 8.07 12.81 -1.88
C LEU A 203 7.35 13.55 -0.77
N SER A 204 6.43 14.44 -1.15
CA SER A 204 5.44 14.96 -0.21
C SER A 204 4.35 13.92 0.04
N LEU A 205 3.79 13.89 1.23
CA LEU A 205 2.62 13.07 1.56
C LEU A 205 1.32 13.84 1.24
N PRO A 206 0.25 13.15 0.84
CA PRO A 206 0.15 11.70 0.63
C PRO A 206 0.88 11.22 -0.64
N ALA A 207 1.36 9.95 -0.63
CA ALA A 207 2.14 9.38 -1.73
C ALA A 207 1.78 7.90 -2.01
N VAL A 208 2.02 7.46 -3.26
CA VAL A 208 1.85 6.07 -3.71
C VAL A 208 3.22 5.43 -3.90
N LEU A 209 3.42 4.26 -3.29
CA LEU A 209 4.68 3.53 -3.36
C LEU A 209 4.43 2.10 -3.85
N THR A 210 5.22 1.63 -4.81
CA THR A 210 5.23 0.21 -5.17
C THR A 210 6.50 -0.46 -4.66
N THR A 211 6.35 -1.58 -3.96
CA THR A 211 7.44 -2.24 -3.22
C THR A 211 8.14 -3.32 -4.05
N ASP A 212 9.47 -3.34 -3.97
CA ASP A 212 10.31 -4.43 -4.47
C ASP A 212 10.57 -5.46 -3.36
N LEU A 213 10.96 -6.69 -3.74
CA LEU A 213 11.28 -7.77 -2.79
C LEU A 213 12.47 -7.44 -1.88
N ARG A 214 13.31 -6.49 -2.25
CA ARG A 214 14.50 -6.08 -1.49
C ARG A 214 14.20 -5.12 -0.33
N LEU A 215 12.98 -4.57 -0.28
CA LEU A 215 12.60 -3.60 0.76
C LEU A 215 12.67 -4.21 2.16
N ASN A 216 12.20 -5.44 2.33
CA ASN A 216 12.23 -6.15 3.61
C ASN A 216 12.05 -7.67 3.43
N THR A 217 12.05 -8.38 4.55
CA THR A 217 11.66 -9.80 4.61
C THR A 217 10.39 -9.90 5.43
N PRO A 218 9.29 -10.46 4.88
CA PRO A 218 8.05 -10.67 5.61
C PRO A 218 8.24 -11.53 6.85
N ARG A 219 7.51 -11.20 7.90
CA ARG A 219 7.53 -11.93 9.16
C ARG A 219 6.81 -13.28 9.07
N ASN A 220 7.27 -14.24 9.87
CA ASN A 220 6.51 -15.46 10.08
C ASN A 220 5.27 -15.17 10.92
N ILE A 221 4.10 -15.58 10.41
CA ILE A 221 2.83 -15.39 11.11
C ILE A 221 2.63 -16.50 12.14
N SER A 222 2.50 -16.14 13.42
CA SER A 222 2.28 -17.08 14.51
C SER A 222 0.81 -17.50 14.61
N LEU A 223 0.55 -18.71 15.10
CA LEU A 223 -0.82 -19.22 15.31
C LEU A 223 -1.68 -18.29 16.19
N PRO A 224 -1.17 -17.70 17.30
CA PRO A 224 -1.95 -16.72 18.08
C PRO A 224 -2.36 -15.50 17.27
N ASN A 225 -1.53 -15.04 16.33
CA ASN A 225 -1.87 -13.91 15.45
C ASN A 225 -2.96 -14.29 14.44
N VAL A 226 -2.94 -15.50 13.89
CA VAL A 226 -4.02 -16.03 13.04
C VAL A 226 -5.35 -16.02 13.80
N ILE A 227 -5.35 -16.49 15.05
CA ILE A 227 -6.57 -16.49 15.90
C ILE A 227 -7.07 -15.07 16.17
N LYS A 228 -6.17 -14.12 16.48
CA LYS A 228 -6.53 -12.72 16.67
C LYS A 228 -7.07 -12.10 15.38
N ALA A 229 -6.50 -12.42 14.23
CA ALA A 229 -6.92 -11.89 12.94
C ALA A 229 -8.37 -12.25 12.59
N LYS A 230 -8.88 -13.43 13.03
CA LYS A 230 -10.28 -13.82 12.84
C LYS A 230 -11.28 -12.84 13.46
N LYS A 231 -10.89 -12.12 14.52
CA LYS A 231 -11.73 -11.14 15.23
C LYS A 231 -11.58 -9.71 14.68
N LYS A 232 -10.56 -9.43 13.84
CA LYS A 232 -10.36 -8.10 13.28
C LYS A 232 -11.44 -7.79 12.24
N PRO A 233 -11.87 -6.49 12.15
CA PRO A 233 -12.95 -6.10 11.25
C PRO A 233 -12.53 -6.24 9.78
N VAL A 234 -13.44 -6.79 8.98
CA VAL A 234 -13.39 -6.80 7.52
C VAL A 234 -14.67 -6.15 7.03
N LYS A 235 -14.53 -5.00 6.36
CA LYS A 235 -15.64 -4.31 5.72
C LYS A 235 -15.79 -4.84 4.29
N GLU A 236 -16.94 -5.41 3.98
CA GLU A 236 -17.28 -5.82 2.63
C GLU A 236 -18.00 -4.67 1.90
N ILE A 237 -17.63 -4.44 0.65
CA ILE A 237 -18.22 -3.44 -0.25
C ILE A 237 -18.50 -4.14 -1.58
N ASP A 238 -19.71 -4.07 -2.06
CA ASP A 238 -20.05 -4.55 -3.39
C ASP A 238 -19.42 -3.65 -4.45
N PHE A 239 -18.71 -4.23 -5.41
CA PHE A 239 -18.07 -3.51 -6.51
C PHE A 239 -19.07 -2.65 -7.29
N ASP A 240 -20.26 -3.17 -7.55
CA ASP A 240 -21.28 -2.46 -8.34
C ASP A 240 -21.77 -1.18 -7.64
N SER A 241 -21.69 -1.15 -6.30
CA SER A 241 -22.02 0.05 -5.52
C SER A 241 -21.07 1.23 -5.75
N LEU A 242 -19.88 0.98 -6.31
CA LEU A 242 -18.90 2.02 -6.63
C LEU A 242 -19.17 2.75 -7.94
N GLY A 243 -20.13 2.28 -8.76
CA GLY A 243 -20.48 2.90 -10.04
C GLY A 243 -19.37 2.85 -11.10
N ILE A 244 -18.44 1.89 -10.99
CA ILE A 244 -17.32 1.71 -11.90
C ILE A 244 -17.69 0.65 -12.94
N ASN A 245 -17.57 1.00 -14.24
CA ASN A 245 -17.81 0.03 -15.31
C ASN A 245 -16.71 -1.04 -15.33
N PRO A 246 -17.04 -2.34 -15.12
CA PRO A 246 -16.06 -3.43 -15.10
C PRO A 246 -15.60 -3.90 -16.48
N SER A 247 -16.16 -3.34 -17.57
CA SER A 247 -15.93 -3.84 -18.92
C SER A 247 -14.47 -3.70 -19.34
N SER A 248 -13.83 -4.84 -19.63
CA SER A 248 -12.51 -4.89 -20.24
C SER A 248 -12.56 -4.50 -21.72
N ARG A 249 -11.54 -3.76 -22.17
CA ARG A 249 -11.31 -3.50 -23.60
C ARG A 249 -10.47 -4.59 -24.27
N LEU A 250 -10.00 -5.56 -23.48
CA LEU A 250 -9.18 -6.65 -23.93
C LEU A 250 -9.96 -7.96 -23.84
N THR A 251 -9.80 -8.82 -24.84
CA THR A 251 -10.34 -10.18 -24.88
C THR A 251 -9.17 -11.16 -25.02
N ILE A 252 -9.06 -12.11 -24.11
CA ILE A 252 -8.10 -13.21 -24.24
C ILE A 252 -8.63 -14.12 -25.35
N ILE A 253 -7.83 -14.28 -26.40
CA ILE A 253 -8.18 -15.13 -27.55
C ILE A 253 -7.74 -16.56 -27.27
N LYS A 254 -6.54 -16.76 -26.71
CA LYS A 254 -5.95 -18.06 -26.46
C LYS A 254 -4.83 -17.98 -25.43
N VAL A 255 -4.70 -19.03 -24.63
CA VAL A 255 -3.60 -19.23 -23.69
C VAL A 255 -2.87 -20.50 -24.05
N ASP A 256 -1.55 -20.42 -24.25
CA ASP A 256 -0.68 -21.57 -24.57
C ASP A 256 0.52 -21.61 -23.64
N GLU A 257 1.09 -22.82 -23.45
CA GLU A 257 2.38 -22.93 -22.77
C GLU A 257 3.48 -22.26 -23.61
N PRO A 258 4.44 -21.56 -22.96
CA PRO A 258 5.57 -21.01 -23.68
C PRO A 258 6.40 -22.12 -24.35
N ALA A 259 6.95 -21.83 -25.54
CA ALA A 259 7.83 -22.77 -26.23
C ALA A 259 9.00 -23.16 -25.32
N ARG A 260 9.31 -24.46 -25.28
CA ARG A 260 10.45 -24.95 -24.48
C ARG A 260 11.72 -24.29 -24.99
N ARG A 261 12.48 -23.70 -24.06
CA ARG A 261 13.80 -23.15 -24.36
C ARG A 261 14.68 -24.30 -24.89
N LYS A 262 15.29 -24.13 -26.07
CA LYS A 262 16.32 -25.04 -26.56
C LYS A 262 17.49 -24.98 -25.58
N ALA A 263 18.07 -26.15 -25.26
CA ALA A 263 19.30 -26.18 -24.48
C ALA A 263 20.37 -25.34 -25.19
N GLY A 264 20.96 -24.40 -24.43
CA GLY A 264 22.09 -23.64 -24.98
C GLY A 264 23.27 -24.59 -25.26
N ILE A 265 24.00 -24.33 -26.32
CA ILE A 265 25.32 -24.97 -26.54
C ILE A 265 26.26 -24.28 -25.55
N ILE A 266 26.85 -25.05 -24.61
CA ILE A 266 27.91 -24.60 -23.72
C ILE A 266 29.22 -24.68 -24.43
#